data_31ffac4bb795c3a75a894a9305dbf240
#
_entry.id   31ffac4bb795c3a75a894a9305dbf240
#
_cell.length_a   1.000
_cell.length_b   1.000
_cell.length_c   1.000
_cell.angle_alpha   90.00
_cell.angle_beta   90.00
_cell.angle_gamma   90.00
#
_symmetry.space_group_name_H-M   'P 1'
#
loop_
_entity.id
_entity.type
_entity.pdbx_description
1 polymer ?
#
loop_
_entity_poly.entity_id
_entity_poly.type
_entity_poly.pdbx_seq_one_letter_code
_entity_poly.pdbx_strand_id
1 'polypeptide(L)'
;MDKEKLLQKFKNYIVNELGYTPITYNGYRKAINNYLDWLLSNSIPSKKVSLNQTYDFLAYRRLKGDVNRTIKTYKTAITHFNQAIGMSSNPALLVHLAKSERKTPTQLLDEEFLDAIYRDTNANTLVQKRDRCILGMMLFLALERKNLAMLQIEDLQLDDARLYVPATKTTNERYISLSPKQILHLSQYLYDVRPRLEQQYKISTNRLFFSCGESTGLDGALARLIKRLKRKFHYVKDFKQFKQSRMAIWVKELGLRQAQYLGGYRYVTSVQRYDFKSVDDLKMKLEYNHPMERFK
;
A
#
# COMPACT_ATOMS: atom_id res chain seq x y z
N MET A 1 24.94 27.57 8.53
CA MET A 1 25.01 26.27 9.25
C MET A 1 24.98 25.19 8.20
N ASP A 2 25.93 24.26 8.28
CA ASP A 2 26.13 23.23 7.27
C ASP A 2 24.88 22.35 7.12
N LYS A 3 24.41 22.15 5.88
CA LYS A 3 23.22 21.35 5.54
C LYS A 3 23.31 19.93 6.11
N GLU A 4 24.51 19.36 6.10
CA GLU A 4 24.74 18.01 6.63
C GLU A 4 24.55 17.93 8.15
N LYS A 5 25.02 18.91 8.88
CA LYS A 5 24.82 19.00 10.34
C LYS A 5 23.34 19.12 10.70
N LEU A 6 22.56 19.85 9.90
CA LEU A 6 21.10 19.95 10.08
C LEU A 6 20.40 18.61 9.82
N LEU A 7 20.78 17.93 8.77
CA LEU A 7 20.22 16.62 8.43
C LEU A 7 20.58 15.54 9.46
N GLN A 8 21.79 15.61 10.05
CA GLN A 8 22.19 14.69 11.10
C GLN A 8 21.39 14.94 12.39
N LYS A 9 21.15 16.19 12.79
CA LYS A 9 20.25 16.50 13.92
C LYS A 9 18.84 15.99 13.66
N PHE A 10 18.34 16.20 12.45
CA PHE A 10 17.03 15.73 12.05
C PHE A 10 16.93 14.20 12.07
N LYS A 11 17.99 13.49 11.64
CA LYS A 11 18.06 12.03 11.70
C LYS A 11 17.95 11.53 13.14
N ASN A 12 18.76 12.13 14.04
CA ASN A 12 18.75 11.73 15.45
C ASN A 12 17.37 11.94 16.06
N TYR A 13 16.74 13.08 15.82
CA TYR A 13 15.40 13.37 16.31
C TYR A 13 14.35 12.38 15.79
N ILE A 14 14.31 12.13 14.48
CA ILE A 14 13.31 11.24 13.87
C ILE A 14 13.49 9.78 14.27
N VAL A 15 14.73 9.28 14.27
CA VAL A 15 15.00 7.84 14.48
C VAL A 15 15.17 7.53 15.97
N ASN A 16 15.96 8.29 16.69
CA ASN A 16 16.34 7.96 18.07
C ASN A 16 15.33 8.49 19.11
N GLU A 17 14.81 9.70 18.92
CA GLU A 17 13.87 10.30 19.88
C GLU A 17 12.42 9.90 19.57
N LEU A 18 11.99 9.98 18.28
CA LEU A 18 10.61 9.64 17.90
C LEU A 18 10.40 8.17 17.50
N GLY A 19 11.46 7.38 17.38
CA GLY A 19 11.37 5.94 17.06
C GLY A 19 10.83 5.63 15.66
N TYR A 20 10.91 6.56 14.71
CA TYR A 20 10.49 6.29 13.33
C TYR A 20 11.46 5.35 12.62
N THR A 21 10.91 4.56 11.68
CA THR A 21 11.72 3.64 10.88
C THR A 21 12.65 4.38 9.92
N PRO A 22 13.80 3.77 9.56
CA PRO A 22 14.72 4.34 8.55
C PRO A 22 14.03 4.66 7.21
N ILE A 23 13.03 3.89 6.82
CA ILE A 23 12.24 4.13 5.59
C ILE A 23 11.46 5.44 5.71
N THR A 24 10.83 5.70 6.86
CA THR A 24 10.11 6.95 7.11
C THR A 24 11.06 8.14 7.12
N TYR A 25 12.21 8.00 7.79
CA TYR A 25 13.26 9.01 7.76
C TYR A 25 13.72 9.33 6.34
N ASN A 26 13.97 8.33 5.50
CA ASN A 26 14.40 8.54 4.12
C ASN A 26 13.37 9.34 3.29
N GLY A 27 12.07 9.10 3.52
CA GLY A 27 10.99 9.89 2.94
C GLY A 27 11.03 11.35 3.40
N TYR A 28 11.15 11.57 4.69
CA TYR A 28 11.24 12.92 5.28
C TYR A 28 12.54 13.63 4.90
N ARG A 29 13.67 12.91 4.84
CA ARG A 29 14.96 13.47 4.40
C ARG A 29 14.87 14.07 2.99
N LYS A 30 14.20 13.38 2.06
CA LYS A 30 13.96 13.92 0.69
C LYS A 30 13.16 15.23 0.76
N ALA A 31 12.10 15.25 1.58
CA ALA A 31 11.29 16.43 1.75
C ALA A 31 12.10 17.59 2.34
N ILE A 32 12.91 17.35 3.38
CA ILE A 32 13.74 18.38 4.02
C ILE A 32 14.87 18.85 3.11
N ASN A 33 15.47 17.98 2.30
CA ASN A 33 16.43 18.41 1.30
C ASN A 33 15.85 19.45 0.35
N ASN A 34 14.66 19.17 -0.22
CA ASN A 34 13.97 20.12 -1.10
C ASN A 34 13.63 21.43 -0.38
N TYR A 35 13.28 21.36 0.90
CA TYR A 35 12.99 22.53 1.70
C TYR A 35 14.23 23.38 1.96
N LEU A 36 15.33 22.77 2.35
CA LEU A 36 16.60 23.47 2.60
C LEU A 36 17.16 24.09 1.33
N ASP A 37 17.05 23.41 0.19
CA ASP A 37 17.48 23.97 -1.11
C ASP A 37 16.65 25.20 -1.49
N TRP A 38 15.33 25.16 -1.24
CA TRP A 38 14.46 26.30 -1.48
C TRP A 38 14.78 27.47 -0.52
N LEU A 39 15.02 27.20 0.77
CA LEU A 39 15.43 28.23 1.72
C LEU A 39 16.74 28.91 1.30
N LEU A 40 17.71 28.11 0.87
CA LEU A 40 19.01 28.63 0.38
C LEU A 40 18.83 29.52 -0.85
N SER A 41 18.04 29.07 -1.83
CA SER A 41 17.76 29.82 -3.07
C SER A 41 17.04 31.14 -2.81
N ASN A 42 16.32 31.27 -1.68
CA ASN A 42 15.63 32.51 -1.28
C ASN A 42 16.37 33.27 -0.18
N SER A 43 17.61 32.89 0.16
CA SER A 43 18.42 33.52 1.21
C SER A 43 17.73 33.56 2.59
N ILE A 44 16.91 32.53 2.91
CA ILE A 44 16.16 32.45 4.16
C ILE A 44 16.92 31.56 5.16
N PRO A 45 17.29 32.09 6.33
CA PRO A 45 17.94 31.29 7.38
C PRO A 45 16.98 30.23 7.95
N SER A 46 17.40 28.96 7.99
CA SER A 46 16.58 27.83 8.42
C SER A 46 15.98 27.94 9.84
N LYS A 47 16.57 28.75 10.71
CA LYS A 47 16.06 28.99 12.08
C LYS A 47 15.13 30.21 12.21
N LYS A 48 14.95 31.00 11.15
CA LYS A 48 14.16 32.24 11.16
C LYS A 48 13.07 32.23 10.09
N VAL A 49 12.52 31.07 9.81
CA VAL A 49 11.44 30.93 8.82
C VAL A 49 10.10 31.37 9.43
N SER A 50 9.39 32.24 8.72
CA SER A 50 8.06 32.70 9.08
C SER A 50 6.96 31.74 8.60
N LEU A 51 5.73 31.97 9.09
CA LEU A 51 4.54 31.23 8.63
C LEU A 51 4.30 31.46 7.11
N ASN A 52 4.41 32.70 6.65
CA ASN A 52 4.22 33.03 5.24
C ASN A 52 5.24 32.31 4.35
N GLN A 53 6.52 32.33 4.72
CA GLN A 53 7.57 31.61 3.99
C GLN A 53 7.33 30.07 3.98
N THR A 54 6.73 29.53 5.04
CA THR A 54 6.34 28.11 5.05
C THR A 54 5.20 27.86 4.04
N TYR A 55 4.20 28.74 3.95
CA TYR A 55 3.17 28.67 2.92
C TYR A 55 3.73 28.85 1.51
N ASP A 56 4.67 29.81 1.30
CA ASP A 56 5.30 30.06 0.00
C ASP A 56 6.04 28.82 -0.50
N PHE A 57 6.78 28.14 0.37
CA PHE A 57 7.41 26.86 0.02
C PHE A 57 6.37 25.81 -0.39
N LEU A 58 5.30 25.63 0.37
CA LEU A 58 4.27 24.65 0.05
C LEU A 58 3.51 24.99 -1.25
N ALA A 59 3.29 26.28 -1.51
CA ALA A 59 2.75 26.77 -2.78
C ALA A 59 3.71 26.51 -3.95
N TYR A 60 4.99 26.81 -3.78
CA TYR A 60 6.03 26.47 -4.75
C TYR A 60 6.01 24.97 -5.10
N ARG A 61 5.88 24.10 -4.10
CA ARG A 61 5.81 22.66 -4.34
C ARG A 61 4.54 22.25 -5.11
N ARG A 62 3.42 22.92 -4.86
CA ARG A 62 2.18 22.70 -5.65
C ARG A 62 2.36 23.12 -7.12
N LEU A 63 3.01 24.25 -7.38
CA LEU A 63 3.33 24.70 -8.73
C LEU A 63 4.27 23.73 -9.46
N LYS A 64 5.13 23.02 -8.73
CA LYS A 64 5.96 21.91 -9.28
C LYS A 64 5.19 20.60 -9.50
N GLY A 65 3.87 20.57 -9.27
CA GLY A 65 3.00 19.42 -9.54
C GLY A 65 2.83 18.46 -8.36
N ASP A 66 3.30 18.79 -7.16
CA ASP A 66 3.11 17.91 -6.01
C ASP A 66 1.64 17.86 -5.57
N VAL A 67 1.13 16.64 -5.41
CA VAL A 67 -0.25 16.38 -4.96
C VAL A 67 -0.42 16.67 -3.46
N ASN A 68 -1.66 16.94 -3.03
CA ASN A 68 -1.98 17.29 -1.63
C ASN A 68 -1.40 16.32 -0.59
N ARG A 69 -1.30 15.03 -0.90
CA ARG A 69 -0.66 14.04 0.01
C ARG A 69 0.83 14.33 0.20
N THR A 70 1.52 14.66 -0.87
CA THR A 70 2.96 15.03 -0.82
C THR A 70 3.14 16.33 -0.05
N ILE A 71 2.28 17.33 -0.28
CA ILE A 71 2.28 18.59 0.48
C ILE A 71 2.10 18.37 1.99
N LYS A 72 1.19 17.45 2.40
CA LYS A 72 1.07 17.06 3.81
C LYS A 72 2.34 16.43 4.37
N THR A 73 3.02 15.63 3.57
CA THR A 73 4.31 15.04 3.97
C THR A 73 5.36 16.12 4.17
N TYR A 74 5.44 17.13 3.29
CA TYR A 74 6.32 18.29 3.48
C TYR A 74 6.00 19.00 4.79
N LYS A 75 4.72 19.35 5.03
CA LYS A 75 4.33 20.01 6.29
C LYS A 75 4.79 19.21 7.51
N THR A 76 4.51 17.90 7.55
CA THR A 76 4.90 17.04 8.66
C THR A 76 6.42 16.98 8.84
N ALA A 77 7.16 16.80 7.74
CA ALA A 77 8.62 16.77 7.78
C ALA A 77 9.21 18.09 8.28
N ILE A 78 8.69 19.25 7.82
CA ILE A 78 9.13 20.58 8.26
C ILE A 78 8.79 20.77 9.75
N THR A 79 7.61 20.34 10.21
CA THR A 79 7.25 20.41 11.64
C THR A 79 8.29 19.69 12.49
N HIS A 80 8.64 18.46 12.16
CA HIS A 80 9.66 17.69 12.89
C HIS A 80 11.07 18.27 12.73
N PHE A 81 11.39 18.79 11.55
CA PHE A 81 12.68 19.43 11.31
C PHE A 81 12.88 20.67 12.18
N ASN A 82 11.87 21.54 12.26
CA ASN A 82 11.93 22.74 13.10
C ASN A 82 12.10 22.38 14.59
N GLN A 83 11.46 21.30 15.05
CA GLN A 83 11.67 20.75 16.40
C GLN A 83 13.11 20.27 16.59
N ALA A 84 13.61 19.47 15.64
CA ALA A 84 14.97 18.90 15.69
C ALA A 84 16.09 19.95 15.74
N ILE A 85 15.90 21.10 15.09
CA ILE A 85 16.89 22.19 15.10
C ILE A 85 16.71 23.18 16.25
N GLY A 86 15.72 22.94 17.14
CA GLY A 86 15.44 23.76 18.32
C GLY A 86 14.92 25.16 17.99
N MET A 87 13.98 25.26 17.05
CA MET A 87 13.30 26.55 16.81
C MET A 87 12.40 26.91 17.99
N SER A 88 12.47 28.14 18.46
CA SER A 88 11.61 28.68 19.54
C SER A 88 10.15 28.77 19.14
N SER A 89 9.88 29.01 17.86
CA SER A 89 8.55 28.99 17.28
C SER A 89 8.54 28.06 16.07
N ASN A 90 7.52 27.20 15.97
CA ASN A 90 7.39 26.25 14.85
C ASN A 90 6.21 26.64 13.94
N PRO A 91 6.44 27.49 12.92
CA PRO A 91 5.38 27.99 12.07
C PRO A 91 4.67 26.89 11.28
N ALA A 92 5.33 25.75 11.01
CA ALA A 92 4.71 24.64 10.32
C ALA A 92 3.55 23.98 11.10
N LEU A 93 3.49 24.16 12.43
CA LEU A 93 2.33 23.71 13.23
C LEU A 93 1.07 24.50 12.89
N LEU A 94 1.21 25.79 12.60
CA LEU A 94 0.11 26.71 12.31
C LEU A 94 -0.41 26.58 10.85
N VAL A 95 0.28 25.83 10.01
CA VAL A 95 -0.17 25.61 8.62
C VAL A 95 -1.43 24.75 8.59
N HIS A 96 -2.49 25.29 8.03
CA HIS A 96 -3.74 24.59 7.77
C HIS A 96 -3.79 24.12 6.33
N LEU A 97 -3.93 22.81 6.12
CA LEU A 97 -4.10 22.21 4.79
C LEU A 97 -5.49 21.61 4.68
N ALA A 98 -6.18 21.89 3.59
CA ALA A 98 -7.48 21.30 3.31
C ALA A 98 -7.44 19.77 3.42
N LYS A 99 -8.54 19.19 3.93
CA LYS A 99 -8.69 17.73 3.93
C LYS A 99 -8.65 17.24 2.50
N SER A 100 -7.80 16.25 2.21
CA SER A 100 -7.84 15.58 0.93
C SER A 100 -9.10 14.71 0.88
N GLU A 101 -9.87 14.81 -0.17
CA GLU A 101 -10.98 13.91 -0.44
C GLU A 101 -10.50 12.45 -0.43
N ARG A 102 -11.32 11.57 0.11
CA ARG A 102 -11.06 10.13 0.05
C ARG A 102 -11.30 9.69 -1.38
N LYS A 103 -10.23 9.39 -2.12
CA LYS A 103 -10.37 8.84 -3.47
C LYS A 103 -11.02 7.46 -3.39
N THR A 104 -12.17 7.33 -4.02
CA THR A 104 -12.76 6.03 -4.32
C THR A 104 -11.83 5.24 -5.26
N PRO A 105 -11.74 3.93 -5.13
CA PRO A 105 -11.00 3.12 -6.09
C PRO A 105 -11.64 3.25 -7.48
N THR A 106 -10.81 3.47 -8.47
CA THR A 106 -11.20 3.50 -9.88
C THR A 106 -10.55 2.34 -10.63
N GLN A 107 -11.15 1.88 -11.72
CA GLN A 107 -10.64 0.80 -12.57
C GLN A 107 -10.52 -0.53 -11.80
N LEU A 108 -11.56 -0.87 -11.07
CA LEU A 108 -11.71 -2.18 -10.47
C LEU A 108 -11.91 -3.24 -11.54
N LEU A 109 -11.43 -4.44 -11.25
CA LEU A 109 -11.62 -5.63 -12.06
C LEU A 109 -12.76 -6.45 -11.43
N ASP A 110 -13.63 -6.99 -12.22
CA ASP A 110 -14.64 -7.95 -11.76
C ASP A 110 -14.05 -9.36 -11.59
N GLU A 111 -14.88 -10.30 -11.16
CA GLU A 111 -14.48 -11.69 -10.90
C GLU A 111 -13.92 -12.36 -12.17
N GLU A 112 -14.54 -12.13 -13.32
CA GLU A 112 -14.16 -12.75 -14.59
C GLU A 112 -12.74 -12.33 -15.01
N PHE A 113 -12.41 -11.04 -14.86
CA PHE A 113 -11.06 -10.55 -15.13
C PHE A 113 -10.03 -11.10 -14.16
N LEU A 114 -10.37 -11.22 -12.86
CA LEU A 114 -9.46 -11.80 -11.87
C LEU A 114 -9.19 -13.28 -12.18
N ASP A 115 -10.22 -14.03 -12.54
CA ASP A 115 -10.10 -15.44 -12.95
C ASP A 115 -9.32 -15.58 -14.26
N ALA A 116 -9.55 -14.74 -15.25
CA ALA A 116 -8.81 -14.75 -16.52
C ALA A 116 -7.31 -14.49 -16.28
N ILE A 117 -6.96 -13.50 -15.45
CA ILE A 117 -5.57 -13.24 -15.08
C ILE A 117 -4.93 -14.47 -14.46
N TYR A 118 -5.62 -15.14 -13.53
CA TYR A 118 -5.11 -16.33 -12.86
C TYR A 118 -4.96 -17.52 -13.82
N ARG A 119 -5.99 -17.82 -14.59
CA ARG A 119 -6.04 -18.94 -15.54
C ARG A 119 -4.97 -18.82 -16.60
N ASP A 120 -4.83 -17.63 -17.18
CA ASP A 120 -3.99 -17.39 -18.34
C ASP A 120 -2.54 -17.01 -17.96
N THR A 121 -2.21 -16.94 -16.66
CA THR A 121 -0.84 -16.75 -16.21
C THR A 121 -0.04 -18.05 -16.41
N ASN A 122 1.08 -17.96 -17.16
CA ASN A 122 1.93 -19.12 -17.42
C ASN A 122 2.52 -19.70 -16.14
N ALA A 123 2.56 -21.03 -16.05
CA ALA A 123 3.11 -21.79 -14.92
C ALA A 123 3.94 -23.00 -15.40
N ASN A 124 4.75 -22.83 -16.43
CA ASN A 124 5.54 -23.90 -17.06
C ASN A 124 6.84 -24.18 -16.29
N THR A 125 7.43 -23.18 -15.64
CA THR A 125 8.65 -23.34 -14.84
C THR A 125 8.33 -23.37 -13.34
N LEU A 126 9.25 -23.89 -12.52
CA LEU A 126 9.10 -23.91 -11.07
C LEU A 126 8.85 -22.50 -10.50
N VAL A 127 9.59 -21.50 -10.97
CA VAL A 127 9.43 -20.10 -10.57
C VAL A 127 8.05 -19.57 -10.96
N GLN A 128 7.55 -19.91 -12.16
CA GLN A 128 6.22 -19.49 -12.62
C GLN A 128 5.11 -20.18 -11.83
N LYS A 129 5.27 -21.46 -11.43
CA LYS A 129 4.34 -22.15 -10.56
C LYS A 129 4.24 -21.47 -9.19
N ARG A 130 5.38 -21.11 -8.57
CA ARG A 130 5.42 -20.28 -7.35
C ARG A 130 4.68 -18.94 -7.57
N ASP A 131 5.02 -18.23 -8.65
CA ASP A 131 4.44 -16.92 -8.96
C ASP A 131 2.91 -17.00 -9.16
N ARG A 132 2.39 -18.11 -9.69
CA ARG A 132 0.96 -18.37 -9.82
C ARG A 132 0.29 -18.54 -8.46
N CYS A 133 0.92 -19.25 -7.52
CA CYS A 133 0.40 -19.37 -6.14
C CYS A 133 0.37 -18.00 -5.46
N ILE A 134 1.43 -17.21 -5.57
CA ILE A 134 1.49 -15.83 -5.08
C ILE A 134 0.34 -14.99 -5.68
N LEU A 135 0.17 -15.07 -6.98
CA LEU A 135 -0.88 -14.35 -7.71
C LEU A 135 -2.29 -14.74 -7.21
N GLY A 136 -2.55 -16.04 -7.03
CA GLY A 136 -3.82 -16.54 -6.48
C GLY A 136 -4.13 -15.97 -5.11
N MET A 137 -3.13 -15.88 -4.22
CA MET A 137 -3.31 -15.24 -2.91
C MET A 137 -3.62 -13.75 -3.01
N MET A 138 -3.04 -13.05 -3.98
CA MET A 138 -3.34 -11.62 -4.17
C MET A 138 -4.71 -11.38 -4.79
N LEU A 139 -5.11 -12.20 -5.78
CA LEU A 139 -6.37 -12.04 -6.52
C LEU A 139 -7.60 -12.47 -5.70
N PHE A 140 -7.48 -13.60 -4.99
CA PHE A 140 -8.65 -14.24 -4.34
C PHE A 140 -8.70 -13.98 -2.84
N LEU A 141 -7.55 -13.79 -2.17
CA LEU A 141 -7.49 -13.56 -0.73
C LEU A 141 -7.14 -12.11 -0.35
N ALA A 142 -7.07 -11.21 -1.33
CA ALA A 142 -6.73 -9.79 -1.14
C ALA A 142 -5.44 -9.55 -0.36
N LEU A 143 -4.47 -10.48 -0.42
CA LEU A 143 -3.21 -10.34 0.30
C LEU A 143 -2.32 -9.27 -0.34
N GLU A 144 -1.67 -8.50 0.51
CA GLU A 144 -0.67 -7.52 0.10
C GLU A 144 0.75 -8.12 0.12
N ARG A 145 1.67 -7.46 -0.56
CA ARG A 145 3.10 -7.86 -0.57
C ARG A 145 3.66 -8.12 0.82
N LYS A 146 3.27 -7.31 1.81
CA LYS A 146 3.71 -7.45 3.21
C LYS A 146 3.20 -8.74 3.83
N ASN A 147 1.93 -9.10 3.59
CA ASN A 147 1.38 -10.35 4.08
C ASN A 147 2.15 -11.53 3.48
N LEU A 148 2.31 -11.56 2.15
CA LEU A 148 3.04 -12.63 1.46
C LEU A 148 4.49 -12.79 1.94
N ALA A 149 5.18 -11.69 2.25
CA ALA A 149 6.54 -11.72 2.75
C ALA A 149 6.64 -12.25 4.20
N MET A 150 5.55 -12.21 4.96
CA MET A 150 5.50 -12.68 6.35
C MET A 150 5.04 -14.13 6.48
N LEU A 151 4.28 -14.66 5.52
CA LEU A 151 3.73 -16.00 5.57
C LEU A 151 4.80 -17.06 5.77
N GLN A 152 4.54 -17.98 6.68
CA GLN A 152 5.34 -19.16 6.93
C GLN A 152 4.64 -20.42 6.40
N ILE A 153 5.36 -21.52 6.32
CA ILE A 153 4.80 -22.80 5.84
C ILE A 153 3.62 -23.22 6.73
N GLU A 154 3.78 -23.09 8.03
CA GLU A 154 2.79 -23.44 9.06
C GLU A 154 1.51 -22.62 9.02
N ASP A 155 1.55 -21.42 8.40
CA ASP A 155 0.36 -20.60 8.19
C ASP A 155 -0.59 -21.22 7.17
N LEU A 156 -0.09 -22.10 6.29
CA LEU A 156 -0.86 -22.78 5.25
C LEU A 156 -1.40 -24.10 5.79
N GLN A 157 -2.65 -24.12 6.22
CA GLN A 157 -3.34 -25.28 6.81
C GLN A 157 -4.21 -25.94 5.72
N LEU A 158 -3.57 -26.80 4.90
CA LEU A 158 -4.23 -27.41 3.73
C LEU A 158 -5.33 -28.38 4.14
N ASP A 159 -5.15 -29.14 5.23
CA ASP A 159 -6.12 -30.12 5.74
C ASP A 159 -7.41 -29.43 6.22
N ASP A 160 -7.27 -28.22 6.77
CA ASP A 160 -8.38 -27.37 7.20
C ASP A 160 -8.91 -26.46 6.08
N ALA A 161 -8.36 -26.56 4.88
CA ALA A 161 -8.70 -25.71 3.72
C ALA A 161 -8.63 -24.19 4.05
N ARG A 162 -7.66 -23.77 4.86
CA ARG A 162 -7.54 -22.37 5.31
C ARG A 162 -6.10 -21.88 5.36
N LEU A 163 -5.96 -20.54 5.31
CA LEU A 163 -4.72 -19.81 5.48
C LEU A 163 -4.82 -18.91 6.70
N TYR A 164 -3.88 -19.01 7.63
CA TYR A 164 -3.68 -18.01 8.67
C TYR A 164 -2.87 -16.84 8.11
N VAL A 165 -3.35 -15.64 8.29
CA VAL A 165 -2.65 -14.41 7.87
C VAL A 165 -2.27 -13.62 9.10
N PRO A 166 -1.00 -13.54 9.47
CA PRO A 166 -0.54 -12.83 10.67
C PRO A 166 -0.89 -11.34 10.64
N ALA A 167 -1.06 -10.75 11.83
CA ALA A 167 -1.27 -9.31 11.99
C ALA A 167 -0.06 -8.52 11.47
N THR A 168 -0.33 -7.32 10.99
CA THR A 168 0.70 -6.32 10.66
C THR A 168 0.43 -5.02 11.45
N LYS A 169 1.30 -4.02 11.30
CA LYS A 169 1.04 -2.69 11.89
C LYS A 169 -0.30 -2.09 11.45
N THR A 170 -0.83 -2.50 10.29
CA THR A 170 -2.03 -1.92 9.66
C THR A 170 -3.19 -2.88 9.48
N THR A 171 -2.98 -4.18 9.67
CA THR A 171 -4.00 -5.22 9.50
C THR A 171 -4.06 -6.14 10.71
N ASN A 172 -5.26 -6.65 11.02
CA ASN A 172 -5.48 -7.69 12.00
C ASN A 172 -5.10 -9.07 11.41
N GLU A 173 -4.78 -10.00 12.29
CA GLU A 173 -4.69 -11.42 11.95
C GLU A 173 -6.06 -11.99 11.58
N ARG A 174 -6.07 -13.05 10.79
CA ARG A 174 -7.30 -13.70 10.34
C ARG A 174 -7.06 -15.04 9.68
N TYR A 175 -8.09 -15.86 9.69
CA TYR A 175 -8.17 -17.05 8.84
C TYR A 175 -8.98 -16.77 7.59
N ILE A 176 -8.52 -17.26 6.44
CA ILE A 176 -9.22 -17.14 5.16
C ILE A 176 -9.33 -18.52 4.55
N SER A 177 -10.56 -18.93 4.17
CA SER A 177 -10.82 -20.21 3.50
C SER A 177 -10.20 -20.23 2.11
N LEU A 178 -9.67 -21.40 1.74
CA LEU A 178 -9.08 -21.66 0.44
C LEU A 178 -10.10 -22.40 -0.44
N SER A 179 -10.21 -22.00 -1.70
CA SER A 179 -11.00 -22.75 -2.68
C SER A 179 -10.29 -24.04 -3.09
N PRO A 180 -11.01 -25.07 -3.57
CA PRO A 180 -10.40 -26.33 -4.04
C PRO A 180 -9.27 -26.12 -5.06
N LYS A 181 -9.45 -25.19 -5.97
CA LYS A 181 -8.45 -24.83 -6.99
C LYS A 181 -7.17 -24.24 -6.36
N GLN A 182 -7.32 -23.43 -5.30
CA GLN A 182 -6.17 -22.88 -4.58
C GLN A 182 -5.44 -23.98 -3.78
N ILE A 183 -6.19 -24.87 -3.12
CA ILE A 183 -5.62 -26.01 -2.38
C ILE A 183 -4.77 -26.86 -3.31
N LEU A 184 -5.28 -27.23 -4.48
CA LEU A 184 -4.55 -28.04 -5.47
C LEU A 184 -3.21 -27.41 -5.86
N HIS A 185 -3.22 -26.11 -6.22
CA HIS A 185 -1.98 -25.44 -6.64
C HIS A 185 -1.02 -25.19 -5.48
N LEU A 186 -1.54 -24.93 -4.28
CA LEU A 186 -0.71 -24.72 -3.08
C LEU A 186 -0.12 -26.03 -2.58
N SER A 187 -0.84 -27.15 -2.63
CA SER A 187 -0.31 -28.51 -2.37
C SER A 187 0.83 -28.84 -3.33
N GLN A 188 0.59 -28.67 -4.63
CA GLN A 188 1.66 -28.90 -5.63
C GLN A 188 2.86 -28.02 -5.38
N TYR A 189 2.63 -26.75 -5.02
CA TYR A 189 3.71 -25.83 -4.70
C TYR A 189 4.49 -26.29 -3.44
N LEU A 190 3.79 -26.61 -2.37
CA LEU A 190 4.40 -26.95 -1.08
C LEU A 190 5.20 -28.24 -1.15
N TYR A 191 4.65 -29.29 -1.78
CA TYR A 191 5.23 -30.65 -1.74
C TYR A 191 6.15 -30.99 -2.92
N ASP A 192 6.01 -30.32 -4.08
CA ASP A 192 6.83 -30.59 -5.27
C ASP A 192 7.70 -29.38 -5.65
N VAL A 193 7.06 -28.23 -5.88
CA VAL A 193 7.76 -27.08 -6.48
C VAL A 193 8.75 -26.42 -5.50
N ARG A 194 8.30 -26.21 -4.28
CA ARG A 194 9.07 -25.50 -3.25
C ARG A 194 10.37 -26.22 -2.87
N PRO A 195 10.38 -27.53 -2.58
CA PRO A 195 11.62 -28.26 -2.27
C PRO A 195 12.62 -28.23 -3.42
N ARG A 196 12.15 -28.33 -4.66
CA ARG A 196 13.01 -28.25 -5.85
C ARG A 196 13.61 -26.85 -6.04
N LEU A 197 12.85 -25.79 -5.72
CA LEU A 197 13.37 -24.42 -5.71
C LEU A 197 14.42 -24.24 -4.61
N GLU A 198 14.19 -24.75 -3.40
CA GLU A 198 15.16 -24.71 -2.29
C GLU A 198 16.48 -25.39 -2.68
N GLN A 199 16.39 -26.56 -3.26
CA GLN A 199 17.58 -27.30 -3.77
C GLN A 199 18.29 -26.53 -4.87
N GLN A 200 17.56 -26.08 -5.89
CA GLN A 200 18.12 -25.38 -7.06
C GLN A 200 18.84 -24.07 -6.69
N TYR A 201 18.28 -23.32 -5.75
CA TYR A 201 18.80 -22.01 -5.34
C TYR A 201 19.58 -22.05 -4.02
N LYS A 202 19.77 -23.23 -3.43
CA LYS A 202 20.47 -23.45 -2.14
C LYS A 202 19.93 -22.54 -1.03
N ILE A 203 18.60 -22.47 -0.92
CA ILE A 203 17.88 -21.67 0.08
C ILE A 203 17.25 -22.59 1.11
N SER A 204 17.40 -22.25 2.39
CA SER A 204 16.69 -22.90 3.48
C SER A 204 15.93 -21.82 4.25
N THR A 205 14.60 -21.91 4.31
CA THR A 205 13.76 -20.91 4.96
C THR A 205 12.39 -21.47 5.33
N ASN A 206 11.83 -21.02 6.45
CA ASN A 206 10.44 -21.34 6.82
C ASN A 206 9.41 -20.44 6.12
N ARG A 207 9.86 -19.44 5.34
CA ARG A 207 8.92 -18.60 4.58
C ARG A 207 8.18 -19.45 3.56
N LEU A 208 6.86 -19.27 3.48
CA LEU A 208 6.03 -19.94 2.47
C LEU A 208 6.50 -19.58 1.06
N PHE A 209 6.76 -18.30 0.82
CA PHE A 209 7.30 -17.81 -0.46
C PHE A 209 8.65 -17.12 -0.25
N PHE A 210 9.58 -17.36 -1.15
CA PHE A 210 10.90 -16.77 -1.15
C PHE A 210 11.35 -16.35 -2.55
N SER A 211 12.36 -15.49 -2.63
CA SER A 211 12.96 -15.06 -3.90
C SER A 211 13.92 -16.12 -4.41
N CYS A 212 13.90 -16.39 -5.72
CA CYS A 212 14.88 -17.24 -6.41
C CYS A 212 15.94 -16.34 -7.05
N GLY A 213 16.89 -15.86 -6.28
CA GLY A 213 17.97 -14.97 -6.71
C GLY A 213 18.72 -14.39 -5.51
N GLU A 214 19.65 -13.49 -5.75
CA GLU A 214 20.53 -12.90 -4.73
C GLU A 214 19.78 -12.10 -3.65
N SER A 215 18.59 -11.62 -3.94
CA SER A 215 17.76 -10.86 -2.98
C SER A 215 17.02 -11.79 -2.04
N THR A 216 17.15 -11.59 -0.74
CA THR A 216 16.43 -12.33 0.31
C THR A 216 14.94 -12.02 0.39
N GLY A 217 14.49 -10.91 -0.21
CA GLY A 217 13.11 -10.42 -0.16
C GLY A 217 12.30 -10.72 -1.41
N LEU A 218 10.97 -10.84 -1.27
CA LEU A 218 10.03 -11.07 -2.37
C LEU A 218 9.87 -9.89 -3.33
N ASP A 219 10.30 -8.68 -2.98
CA ASP A 219 10.02 -7.46 -3.75
C ASP A 219 10.51 -7.54 -5.20
N GLY A 220 11.70 -8.07 -5.44
CA GLY A 220 12.24 -8.26 -6.78
C GLY A 220 11.44 -9.27 -7.61
N ALA A 221 11.01 -10.38 -6.99
CA ALA A 221 10.17 -11.39 -7.65
C ALA A 221 8.80 -10.79 -8.01
N LEU A 222 8.19 -10.06 -7.09
CA LEU A 222 6.90 -9.38 -7.29
C LEU A 222 7.00 -8.28 -8.36
N ALA A 223 8.10 -7.52 -8.41
CA ALA A 223 8.33 -6.53 -9.46
C ALA A 223 8.41 -7.18 -10.85
N ARG A 224 9.08 -8.34 -10.97
CA ARG A 224 9.09 -9.10 -12.23
C ARG A 224 7.72 -9.66 -12.59
N LEU A 225 6.99 -10.18 -11.61
CA LEU A 225 5.64 -10.70 -11.82
C LEU A 225 4.70 -9.61 -12.34
N ILE A 226 4.60 -8.46 -11.67
CA ILE A 226 3.70 -7.40 -12.14
C ILE A 226 4.09 -6.85 -13.52
N LYS A 227 5.39 -6.80 -13.84
CA LYS A 227 5.85 -6.39 -15.17
C LYS A 227 5.39 -7.37 -16.25
N ARG A 228 5.42 -8.68 -15.98
CA ARG A 228 4.90 -9.71 -16.91
C ARG A 228 3.38 -9.58 -17.08
N LEU A 229 2.64 -9.42 -15.98
CA LEU A 229 1.19 -9.26 -16.01
C LEU A 229 0.77 -8.03 -16.83
N LYS A 230 1.42 -6.88 -16.64
CA LYS A 230 1.15 -5.67 -17.43
C LYS A 230 1.38 -5.83 -18.93
N ARG A 231 2.36 -6.65 -19.33
CA ARG A 231 2.60 -6.92 -20.74
C ARG A 231 1.53 -7.79 -21.37
N LYS A 232 0.96 -8.72 -20.59
CA LYS A 232 -0.06 -9.67 -21.07
C LYS A 232 -1.47 -9.09 -20.97
N PHE A 233 -1.76 -8.34 -19.92
CA PHE A 233 -3.07 -7.81 -19.58
C PHE A 233 -2.98 -6.28 -19.47
N HIS A 234 -3.36 -5.57 -20.52
CA HIS A 234 -3.26 -4.10 -20.61
C HIS A 234 -4.07 -3.34 -19.53
N TYR A 235 -5.11 -3.98 -18.98
CA TYR A 235 -5.96 -3.44 -17.92
C TYR A 235 -5.36 -3.60 -16.51
N VAL A 236 -4.27 -4.36 -16.36
CA VAL A 236 -3.58 -4.52 -15.07
C VAL A 236 -2.67 -3.32 -14.80
N LYS A 237 -2.91 -2.64 -13.68
CA LYS A 237 -2.12 -1.49 -13.24
C LYS A 237 -1.06 -1.86 -12.20
N ASP A 238 -1.47 -2.46 -11.11
CA ASP A 238 -0.60 -2.81 -9.98
C ASP A 238 -1.29 -3.81 -9.04
N PHE A 239 -0.55 -4.34 -8.09
CA PHE A 239 -1.10 -5.27 -7.09
C PHE A 239 -2.15 -4.65 -6.16
N LYS A 240 -2.13 -3.33 -5.98
CA LYS A 240 -3.15 -2.64 -5.18
C LYS A 240 -4.52 -2.71 -5.86
N GLN A 241 -4.56 -2.67 -7.19
CA GLN A 241 -5.79 -2.87 -7.97
C GLN A 241 -6.43 -4.21 -7.64
N PHE A 242 -5.66 -5.31 -7.56
CA PHE A 242 -6.18 -6.63 -7.21
C PHE A 242 -6.84 -6.65 -5.83
N LYS A 243 -6.14 -6.13 -4.80
CA LYS A 243 -6.74 -6.01 -3.47
C LYS A 243 -8.02 -5.17 -3.49
N GLN A 244 -7.99 -4.04 -4.19
CA GLN A 244 -9.15 -3.14 -4.26
C GLN A 244 -10.34 -3.81 -4.96
N SER A 245 -10.09 -4.53 -6.05
CA SER A 245 -11.10 -5.29 -6.79
C SER A 245 -11.73 -6.39 -5.92
N ARG A 246 -10.92 -7.23 -5.28
CA ARG A 246 -11.41 -8.28 -4.38
C ARG A 246 -12.20 -7.70 -3.21
N MET A 247 -11.74 -6.59 -2.63
CA MET A 247 -12.47 -5.92 -1.56
C MET A 247 -13.83 -5.39 -2.01
N ALA A 248 -13.94 -4.84 -3.21
CA ALA A 248 -15.20 -4.36 -3.76
C ALA A 248 -16.18 -5.52 -4.00
N ILE A 249 -15.68 -6.65 -4.53
CA ILE A 249 -16.47 -7.88 -4.71
C ILE A 249 -16.98 -8.37 -3.35
N TRP A 250 -16.12 -8.51 -2.36
CA TRP A 250 -16.52 -8.96 -1.02
C TRP A 250 -17.52 -8.02 -0.33
N VAL A 251 -17.36 -6.69 -0.50
CA VAL A 251 -18.35 -5.74 0.06
C VAL A 251 -19.71 -5.93 -0.61
N LYS A 252 -19.74 -6.14 -1.92
CA LYS A 252 -20.96 -6.35 -2.68
C LYS A 252 -21.66 -7.66 -2.28
N GLU A 253 -20.91 -8.75 -2.11
CA GLU A 253 -21.43 -10.10 -1.89
C GLU A 253 -21.67 -10.41 -0.41
N LEU A 254 -20.74 -10.05 0.46
CA LEU A 254 -20.68 -10.46 1.86
C LEU A 254 -21.02 -9.33 2.84
N GLY A 255 -21.05 -8.07 2.35
CA GLY A 255 -21.25 -6.90 3.17
C GLY A 255 -19.99 -6.39 3.87
N LEU A 256 -20.11 -5.20 4.47
CA LEU A 256 -18.96 -4.44 5.00
C LEU A 256 -18.19 -5.16 6.13
N ARG A 257 -18.90 -5.83 7.04
CA ARG A 257 -18.25 -6.46 8.22
C ARG A 257 -17.45 -7.68 7.84
N GLN A 258 -17.99 -8.54 7.01
CA GLN A 258 -17.27 -9.74 6.57
C GLN A 258 -16.10 -9.38 5.65
N ALA A 259 -16.28 -8.41 4.74
CA ALA A 259 -15.20 -7.88 3.94
C ALA A 259 -14.11 -7.20 4.80
N GLN A 260 -14.48 -6.52 5.90
CA GLN A 260 -13.53 -5.98 6.86
C GLN A 260 -12.64 -7.08 7.45
N TYR A 261 -13.24 -8.16 7.93
CA TYR A 261 -12.53 -9.30 8.50
C TYR A 261 -11.59 -9.93 7.48
N LEU A 262 -12.11 -10.35 6.32
CA LEU A 262 -11.34 -11.00 5.27
C LEU A 262 -10.22 -10.12 4.72
N GLY A 263 -10.44 -8.81 4.61
CA GLY A 263 -9.42 -7.85 4.21
C GLY A 263 -8.40 -7.49 5.31
N GLY A 264 -8.66 -7.92 6.56
CA GLY A 264 -7.84 -7.63 7.73
C GLY A 264 -7.87 -6.16 8.15
N TYR A 265 -8.89 -5.40 7.82
CA TYR A 265 -8.95 -3.99 8.17
C TYR A 265 -9.34 -3.78 9.64
N ARG A 266 -8.59 -2.94 10.35
CA ARG A 266 -8.88 -2.60 11.76
C ARG A 266 -10.19 -1.85 11.91
N TYR A 267 -10.51 -0.96 10.97
CA TYR A 267 -11.66 -0.08 11.02
C TYR A 267 -12.57 -0.30 9.80
N VAL A 268 -13.88 -0.42 10.04
CA VAL A 268 -14.88 -0.55 8.98
C VAL A 268 -14.89 0.67 8.05
N THR A 269 -14.59 1.86 8.57
CA THR A 269 -14.47 3.09 7.77
C THR A 269 -13.45 3.01 6.66
N SER A 270 -12.44 2.13 6.78
CA SER A 270 -11.48 1.87 5.72
C SER A 270 -12.06 1.02 4.58
N VAL A 271 -13.13 0.26 4.85
CA VAL A 271 -13.81 -0.61 3.91
C VAL A 271 -14.97 0.11 3.21
N GLN A 272 -15.61 1.07 3.86
CA GLN A 272 -16.71 1.86 3.28
C GLN A 272 -16.42 2.48 1.91
N ARG A 273 -15.14 2.75 1.61
CA ARG A 273 -14.73 3.26 0.29
C ARG A 273 -14.93 2.28 -0.87
N TYR A 274 -15.26 1.02 -0.58
CA TYR A 274 -15.57 -0.04 -1.55
C TYR A 274 -17.08 -0.30 -1.65
N ASP A 275 -17.89 0.39 -0.85
CA ASP A 275 -19.34 0.30 -0.87
C ASP A 275 -19.91 1.26 -1.93
N PHE A 276 -20.03 0.76 -3.15
CA PHE A 276 -20.57 1.52 -4.27
C PHE A 276 -22.10 1.52 -4.30
N LYS A 277 -22.76 0.56 -3.61
CA LYS A 277 -24.22 0.54 -3.53
C LYS A 277 -24.78 1.79 -2.88
N SER A 278 -24.11 2.29 -1.85
CA SER A 278 -24.53 3.51 -1.17
C SER A 278 -24.47 4.76 -2.06
N VAL A 279 -23.57 4.77 -3.05
CA VAL A 279 -23.43 5.89 -4.00
C VAL A 279 -24.49 5.82 -5.09
N ASP A 280 -24.77 4.62 -5.61
CA ASP A 280 -25.79 4.42 -6.64
C ASP A 280 -27.19 4.57 -6.05
N ASP A 281 -27.43 4.07 -4.82
CA ASP A 281 -28.66 4.31 -4.06
C ASP A 281 -28.88 5.80 -3.74
N LEU A 282 -27.81 6.53 -3.42
CA LEU A 282 -27.86 7.97 -3.22
C LEU A 282 -28.14 8.73 -4.53
N LYS A 283 -27.56 8.32 -5.65
CA LYS A 283 -27.87 8.90 -6.96
C LYS A 283 -29.32 8.65 -7.34
N MET A 284 -29.82 7.42 -7.23
CA MET A 284 -31.21 7.10 -7.49
C MET A 284 -32.17 7.88 -6.56
N LYS A 285 -31.84 8.01 -5.27
CA LYS A 285 -32.63 8.82 -4.33
C LYS A 285 -32.58 10.32 -4.65
N LEU A 286 -31.44 10.84 -5.11
CA LEU A 286 -31.31 12.23 -5.56
C LEU A 286 -32.07 12.47 -6.86
N GLU A 287 -32.00 11.54 -7.82
CA GLU A 287 -32.78 11.60 -9.07
C GLU A 287 -34.27 11.51 -8.78
N TYR A 288 -34.70 10.59 -7.90
CA TYR A 288 -36.14 10.44 -7.54
C TYR A 288 -36.68 11.58 -6.69
N ASN A 289 -35.88 12.24 -5.89
CA ASN A 289 -36.29 13.33 -4.99
C ASN A 289 -35.81 14.70 -5.50
N HIS A 290 -35.41 14.83 -6.77
CA HIS A 290 -34.94 16.11 -7.27
C HIS A 290 -36.10 17.13 -7.27
N PRO A 291 -35.94 18.29 -6.59
CA PRO A 291 -37.04 19.27 -6.44
C PRO A 291 -37.66 19.73 -7.74
N MET A 292 -36.88 19.70 -8.85
CA MET A 292 -37.31 20.15 -10.19
C MET A 292 -38.26 19.16 -10.89
N GLU A 293 -38.36 17.90 -10.48
CA GLU A 293 -39.32 16.97 -11.09
C GLU A 293 -40.75 17.13 -10.56
N ARG A 294 -40.93 17.84 -9.43
CA ARG A 294 -42.24 18.15 -8.87
C ARG A 294 -42.94 19.35 -9.55
N PHE A 295 -42.28 19.96 -10.52
CA PHE A 295 -42.79 21.14 -11.27
C PHE A 295 -43.05 20.84 -12.74
N LYS A 296 -43.23 19.56 -13.12
CA LYS A 296 -43.77 19.16 -14.41
C LYS A 296 -45.24 18.82 -14.32
#